data_559b1f425b3c1f0cc3c9efa3bf71afb4
#
_entry.id   559b1f425b3c1f0cc3c9efa3bf71afb4
#
_cell.length_a   1.000
_cell.length_b   1.000
_cell.length_c   1.000
_cell.angle_alpha   90.00
_cell.angle_beta   90.00
_cell.angle_gamma   90.00
#
_symmetry.space_group_name_H-M   'P 1'
#
loop_
_entity.id
_entity.type
_entity.pdbx_description
1 polymer ?
#
loop_
_entity_poly.entity_id
_entity_poly.type
_entity_poly.pdbx_seq_one_letter_code
_entity_poly.pdbx_strand_id
1 'polypeptide(L)'
;MGGINPAGRTSGHQAFRRTVLDALSADQQRQTIGGLAALMRLALPSPQGWHDSTGQSIKAPADTLREYVLNHTLIRRNEDPRFSEPGLPANRHVSMQLAEPLRFQLRRRQLPEQLPSSWQIQDIDLRTVEVCVPAGEMNALLPDAQTPKVRAAAQLPTGFDPASLYRSVHHPRGLAMSVFGASDCLGASGLSWEHLRQQLNPDHIAVYAGNSIGQLDEQGWGGLLKSLVSGQRATSKQMPLGYGQMPADFLNAYVLGSVGGTGAALGACASFLYNLRLGIDDIRAGRRRVVMVGTADAPITPEIIEGFRAMGALADDASLKALDALELLTDADYQRACRPFARNCGFTMAEASQFVLLMDDALALEVGADILGAVPEVFVNADGYKRSISAPGIGNYITLGKSASLIRNMLGDNALKSRSFLHAHGTSTPKNRITESHVFDEIARANGIDAWPVVAVKAFIGHSQGSAAGDQLVSALGSFAHQLLPGIPTLDAVADDVYADRLQFSSVAQPFNADAAFINAKGFGGNNATGVVLSPAVTERLLTKRHGAAAIRAWKTRRESVRENAAAYLEHADQGHYAPRYQFGEAVLEGPELNIQADRIHIPGYDQAVSLESDNPFGRLDDEELTS
;
A
#
# COMPACT_ATOMS: atom_id res chain seq x y z
N MET A 1 4.52 1.85 -12.87
CA MET A 1 3.80 2.09 -11.59
C MET A 1 2.38 1.60 -11.72
N GLY A 2 1.91 0.84 -10.75
CA GLY A 2 0.54 0.34 -10.69
C GLY A 2 0.10 0.03 -9.28
N GLY A 3 -1.20 -0.18 -9.09
CA GLY A 3 -1.79 -0.44 -7.80
C GLY A 3 -3.19 0.12 -7.65
N ILE A 4 -3.66 0.13 -6.43
CA ILE A 4 -5.00 0.59 -6.05
C ILE A 4 -4.98 1.22 -4.66
N ASN A 5 -5.76 2.26 -4.49
CA ASN A 5 -6.01 2.89 -3.19
C ASN A 5 -7.45 3.46 -3.15
N PRO A 6 -7.90 4.09 -2.06
CA PRO A 6 -9.25 4.65 -1.95
C PRO A 6 -9.63 5.67 -3.04
N ALA A 7 -8.66 6.27 -3.72
CA ALA A 7 -8.90 7.19 -4.84
C ALA A 7 -9.04 6.46 -6.19
N GLY A 8 -8.81 5.15 -6.24
CA GLY A 8 -8.90 4.34 -7.45
C GLY A 8 -7.58 3.71 -7.87
N ARG A 9 -7.51 3.24 -9.11
CA ARG A 9 -6.33 2.66 -9.74
C ARG A 9 -5.22 3.71 -9.85
N THR A 10 -3.97 3.31 -9.56
CA THR A 10 -2.86 4.28 -9.49
C THR A 10 -2.07 4.42 -10.79
N SER A 11 -2.07 3.40 -11.65
CA SER A 11 -1.51 3.52 -12.99
C SER A 11 -2.26 4.58 -13.83
N GLY A 12 -1.59 5.17 -14.79
CA GLY A 12 -2.15 6.26 -15.60
C GLY A 12 -2.60 7.48 -14.80
N HIS A 13 -2.13 7.64 -13.57
CA HIS A 13 -2.45 8.74 -12.64
C HIS A 13 -3.96 8.88 -12.30
N GLN A 14 -4.79 7.82 -12.44
CA GLN A 14 -6.22 7.92 -12.16
C GLN A 14 -6.51 8.32 -10.71
N ALA A 15 -5.86 7.66 -9.73
CA ALA A 15 -5.99 7.99 -8.31
C ALA A 15 -5.54 9.44 -8.01
N PHE A 16 -4.44 9.91 -8.64
CA PHE A 16 -4.01 11.29 -8.49
C PHE A 16 -5.06 12.27 -9.02
N ARG A 17 -5.59 12.03 -10.25
CA ARG A 17 -6.65 12.88 -10.81
C ARG A 17 -7.88 12.97 -9.89
N ARG A 18 -8.22 11.90 -9.16
CA ARG A 18 -9.31 11.95 -8.17
C ARG A 18 -9.01 12.93 -7.02
N THR A 19 -7.75 13.08 -6.60
CA THR A 19 -7.38 14.00 -5.51
C THR A 19 -7.30 15.47 -5.94
N VAL A 20 -7.15 15.74 -7.23
CA VAL A 20 -7.10 17.11 -7.80
C VAL A 20 -8.26 17.39 -8.75
N LEU A 21 -9.37 16.66 -8.60
CA LEU A 21 -10.46 16.59 -9.58
C LEU A 21 -10.97 17.97 -10.01
N ASP A 22 -11.18 18.88 -9.05
CA ASP A 22 -11.75 20.20 -9.31
C ASP A 22 -10.78 21.17 -10.04
N ALA A 23 -9.48 20.85 -10.05
CA ALA A 23 -8.47 21.60 -10.79
C ALA A 23 -8.25 21.07 -12.22
N LEU A 24 -8.92 19.97 -12.61
CA LEU A 24 -8.81 19.36 -13.94
C LEU A 24 -9.76 20.01 -14.93
N SER A 25 -9.45 19.88 -16.23
CA SER A 25 -10.37 20.24 -17.30
C SER A 25 -11.66 19.40 -17.24
N ALA A 26 -12.77 19.89 -17.79
CA ALA A 26 -14.04 19.17 -17.81
C ALA A 26 -13.93 17.78 -18.46
N ASP A 27 -13.08 17.62 -19.49
CA ASP A 27 -12.83 16.34 -20.13
C ASP A 27 -12.11 15.36 -19.22
N GLN A 28 -11.06 15.82 -18.55
CA GLN A 28 -10.30 15.01 -17.58
C GLN A 28 -11.16 14.62 -16.37
N GLN A 29 -12.04 15.52 -15.90
CA GLN A 29 -13.01 15.20 -14.86
C GLN A 29 -13.95 14.08 -15.30
N ARG A 30 -14.54 14.18 -16.52
CA ARG A 30 -15.42 13.14 -17.07
C ARG A 30 -14.69 11.80 -17.20
N GLN A 31 -13.46 11.78 -17.74
CA GLN A 31 -12.65 10.57 -17.86
C GLN A 31 -12.35 9.95 -16.49
N THR A 32 -12.02 10.78 -15.49
CA THR A 32 -11.72 10.29 -14.14
C THR A 32 -12.95 9.67 -13.48
N ILE A 33 -14.09 10.35 -13.52
CA ILE A 33 -15.35 9.82 -12.99
C ILE A 33 -15.78 8.57 -13.75
N GLY A 34 -15.63 8.56 -15.07
CA GLY A 34 -15.95 7.41 -15.90
C GLY A 34 -15.12 6.17 -15.57
N GLY A 35 -13.81 6.32 -15.50
CA GLY A 35 -12.93 5.22 -15.12
C GLY A 35 -13.17 4.70 -13.69
N LEU A 36 -13.53 5.59 -12.74
CA LEU A 36 -13.94 5.17 -11.39
C LEU A 36 -15.28 4.45 -11.40
N ALA A 37 -16.27 4.92 -12.15
CA ALA A 37 -17.55 4.25 -12.30
C ALA A 37 -17.40 2.83 -12.90
N ALA A 38 -16.52 2.67 -13.88
CA ALA A 38 -16.19 1.37 -14.47
C ALA A 38 -15.47 0.45 -13.45
N LEU A 39 -14.49 0.97 -12.71
CA LEU A 39 -13.81 0.26 -11.63
C LEU A 39 -14.80 -0.24 -10.56
N MET A 40 -15.75 0.61 -10.18
CA MET A 40 -16.81 0.32 -9.20
C MET A 40 -17.92 -0.57 -9.76
N ARG A 41 -17.85 -0.98 -11.04
CA ARG A 41 -18.86 -1.77 -11.74
C ARG A 41 -20.25 -1.11 -11.79
N LEU A 42 -20.31 0.20 -11.76
CA LEU A 42 -21.56 0.98 -11.83
C LEU A 42 -21.99 1.21 -13.26
N ALA A 43 -21.04 1.48 -14.17
CA ALA A 43 -21.29 1.78 -15.56
C ALA A 43 -20.08 1.40 -16.41
N LEU A 44 -20.35 0.87 -17.61
CA LEU A 44 -19.33 0.63 -18.62
C LEU A 44 -19.47 1.69 -19.73
N PRO A 45 -18.40 2.39 -20.12
CA PRO A 45 -18.45 3.30 -21.25
C PRO A 45 -18.64 2.52 -22.56
N SER A 46 -19.46 3.05 -23.43
CA SER A 46 -19.62 2.57 -24.81
C SER A 46 -19.68 3.75 -25.78
N PRO A 47 -19.49 3.53 -27.09
CA PRO A 47 -19.67 4.59 -28.08
C PRO A 47 -21.07 5.23 -28.07
N GLN A 48 -22.08 4.53 -27.53
CA GLN A 48 -23.45 4.99 -27.41
C GLN A 48 -23.81 5.58 -26.04
N GLY A 49 -22.86 5.67 -25.11
CA GLY A 49 -23.07 6.18 -23.74
C GLY A 49 -22.71 5.17 -22.66
N TRP A 50 -23.19 5.36 -21.46
CA TRP A 50 -22.91 4.53 -20.31
C TRP A 50 -23.91 3.36 -20.21
N HIS A 51 -23.41 2.18 -19.88
CA HIS A 51 -24.21 0.97 -19.64
C HIS A 51 -23.89 0.42 -18.25
N ASP A 52 -24.88 -0.16 -17.59
CA ASP A 52 -24.66 -0.89 -16.34
C ASP A 52 -23.95 -2.23 -16.57
N SER A 53 -23.67 -2.95 -15.49
CA SER A 53 -23.01 -4.27 -15.54
C SER A 53 -23.82 -5.33 -16.30
N THR A 54 -25.10 -5.05 -16.64
CA THR A 54 -25.97 -5.92 -17.44
C THR A 54 -26.02 -5.52 -18.91
N GLY A 55 -25.34 -4.42 -19.29
CA GLY A 55 -25.38 -3.88 -20.65
C GLY A 55 -26.57 -2.97 -20.94
N GLN A 56 -27.37 -2.62 -19.91
CA GLN A 56 -28.51 -1.74 -20.06
C GLN A 56 -28.08 -0.27 -20.03
N SER A 57 -28.55 0.54 -20.97
CA SER A 57 -28.21 1.96 -21.07
C SER A 57 -28.64 2.72 -19.80
N ILE A 58 -27.68 3.35 -19.14
CA ILE A 58 -27.93 4.18 -17.96
C ILE A 58 -28.38 5.57 -18.43
N LYS A 59 -29.65 5.85 -18.26
CA LYS A 59 -30.24 7.17 -18.47
C LYS A 59 -30.15 8.07 -17.22
N ALA A 60 -29.35 7.69 -16.22
CA ALA A 60 -29.19 8.51 -15.02
C ALA A 60 -28.54 9.87 -15.40
N PRO A 61 -28.95 10.97 -14.77
CA PRO A 61 -28.25 12.22 -14.92
C PRO A 61 -26.76 12.04 -14.57
N ALA A 62 -25.88 12.58 -15.39
CA ALA A 62 -24.42 12.50 -15.18
C ALA A 62 -24.03 12.96 -13.76
N ASP A 63 -24.79 13.89 -13.20
CA ASP A 63 -24.60 14.42 -11.84
C ASP A 63 -24.82 13.36 -10.75
N THR A 64 -25.85 12.51 -10.87
CA THR A 64 -26.13 11.44 -9.88
C THR A 64 -25.02 10.40 -9.86
N LEU A 65 -24.48 10.01 -11.03
CA LEU A 65 -23.34 9.10 -11.11
C LEU A 65 -22.09 9.74 -10.50
N ARG A 66 -21.82 11.01 -10.82
CA ARG A 66 -20.71 11.76 -10.24
C ARG A 66 -20.80 11.79 -8.72
N GLU A 67 -21.95 12.17 -8.18
CA GLU A 67 -22.18 12.24 -6.74
C GLU A 67 -21.97 10.89 -6.06
N TYR A 68 -22.49 9.81 -6.65
CA TYR A 68 -22.28 8.47 -6.13
C TYR A 68 -20.79 8.10 -6.09
N VAL A 69 -20.05 8.30 -7.19
CA VAL A 69 -18.60 8.02 -7.25
C VAL A 69 -17.85 8.84 -6.22
N LEU A 70 -18.18 10.12 -6.03
CA LEU A 70 -17.53 10.98 -5.06
C LEU A 70 -17.76 10.52 -3.62
N ASN A 71 -18.96 10.07 -3.29
CA ASN A 71 -19.33 9.62 -1.94
C ASN A 71 -18.81 8.21 -1.59
N HIS A 72 -18.47 7.38 -2.60
CA HIS A 72 -18.04 6.00 -2.43
C HIS A 72 -16.57 5.76 -2.80
N THR A 73 -15.77 6.83 -2.84
CA THR A 73 -14.31 6.85 -2.95
C THR A 73 -13.72 7.69 -1.82
N LEU A 74 -12.41 7.60 -1.59
CA LEU A 74 -11.67 8.32 -0.56
C LEU A 74 -12.09 7.91 0.88
N ILE A 75 -11.81 8.78 1.86
CA ILE A 75 -12.24 8.61 3.25
C ILE A 75 -13.76 8.75 3.34
N ARG A 76 -14.42 7.84 4.05
CA ARG A 76 -15.86 7.84 4.26
C ARG A 76 -16.25 7.00 5.48
N ARG A 77 -17.53 6.89 5.77
CA ARG A 77 -18.02 5.91 6.74
C ARG A 77 -17.67 4.51 6.26
N ASN A 78 -17.17 3.66 7.15
CA ASN A 78 -16.84 2.28 6.84
C ASN A 78 -18.09 1.51 6.37
N GLU A 79 -18.01 0.92 5.18
CA GLU A 79 -19.12 0.22 4.53
C GLU A 79 -19.23 -1.26 4.94
N ASP A 80 -18.26 -1.80 5.68
CA ASP A 80 -18.32 -3.17 6.19
C ASP A 80 -19.45 -3.28 7.24
N PRO A 81 -20.41 -4.20 7.06
CA PRO A 81 -21.54 -4.36 8.01
C PRO A 81 -21.13 -4.56 9.46
N ARG A 82 -19.94 -5.08 9.72
CA ARG A 82 -19.41 -5.23 11.08
C ARG A 82 -19.19 -3.90 11.79
N PHE A 83 -19.10 -2.80 11.05
CA PHE A 83 -18.97 -1.44 11.60
C PHE A 83 -20.29 -0.67 11.65
N SER A 84 -21.42 -1.29 11.31
CA SER A 84 -22.74 -0.77 11.61
C SER A 84 -23.15 -1.09 13.06
N GLU A 85 -24.21 -0.52 13.57
CA GLU A 85 -24.65 -0.66 14.96
C GLU A 85 -25.77 -1.67 15.12
N PRO A 86 -25.68 -2.60 16.09
CA PRO A 86 -24.48 -3.16 16.73
C PRO A 86 -23.86 -4.22 15.81
N GLY A 87 -22.57 -4.11 15.49
CA GLY A 87 -21.96 -4.93 14.44
C GLY A 87 -20.71 -5.71 14.83
N LEU A 88 -19.90 -5.21 15.78
CA LEU A 88 -18.66 -5.89 16.13
C LEU A 88 -18.92 -7.11 17.00
N PRO A 89 -18.56 -8.34 16.58
CA PRO A 89 -18.71 -9.52 17.41
C PRO A 89 -17.92 -9.37 18.71
N ALA A 90 -18.56 -9.73 19.79
CA ALA A 90 -17.97 -9.78 21.13
C ALA A 90 -18.48 -11.04 21.84
N ASN A 91 -17.77 -11.45 22.89
CA ASN A 91 -18.22 -12.48 23.78
C ASN A 91 -18.23 -11.94 25.21
N ARG A 92 -19.25 -12.29 26.00
CA ARG A 92 -19.33 -11.91 27.39
C ARG A 92 -19.23 -13.14 28.28
N HIS A 93 -18.32 -13.08 29.24
CA HIS A 93 -18.35 -13.99 30.37
C HIS A 93 -19.50 -13.60 31.30
N VAL A 94 -20.40 -14.52 31.53
CA VAL A 94 -21.54 -14.32 32.38
C VAL A 94 -21.54 -15.39 33.49
N SER A 95 -21.57 -14.96 34.72
CA SER A 95 -21.84 -15.85 35.87
C SER A 95 -23.33 -15.77 36.18
N MET A 96 -24.00 -16.90 36.10
CA MET A 96 -25.44 -17.03 36.31
C MET A 96 -25.71 -17.91 37.54
N GLN A 97 -26.70 -17.53 38.34
CA GLN A 97 -27.17 -18.36 39.42
C GLN A 97 -28.43 -19.11 38.96
N LEU A 98 -28.32 -20.42 38.76
CA LEU A 98 -29.44 -21.27 38.39
C LEU A 98 -30.24 -21.61 39.64
N ALA A 99 -31.51 -21.22 39.67
CA ALA A 99 -32.42 -21.54 40.78
C ALA A 99 -32.85 -23.03 40.76
N GLU A 100 -32.94 -23.59 39.55
CA GLU A 100 -33.31 -24.99 39.30
C GLU A 100 -32.32 -25.63 38.31
N PRO A 101 -32.23 -26.97 38.24
CA PRO A 101 -31.40 -27.65 37.27
C PRO A 101 -31.80 -27.33 35.82
N LEU A 102 -30.83 -26.93 35.01
CA LEU A 102 -31.04 -26.66 33.58
C LEU A 102 -30.84 -27.94 32.77
N ARG A 103 -31.84 -28.35 31.97
CA ARG A 103 -31.77 -29.50 31.06
C ARG A 103 -31.83 -29.05 29.60
N PHE A 104 -30.96 -29.60 28.77
CA PHE A 104 -30.95 -29.34 27.32
C PHE A 104 -30.31 -30.49 26.55
N GLN A 105 -30.61 -30.57 25.25
CA GLN A 105 -30.05 -31.61 24.37
C GLN A 105 -28.95 -31.07 23.50
N LEU A 106 -27.89 -31.86 23.35
CA LEU A 106 -26.76 -31.58 22.45
C LEU A 106 -26.47 -32.79 21.56
N ARG A 107 -25.93 -32.55 20.39
CA ARG A 107 -25.29 -33.64 19.66
C ARG A 107 -24.03 -34.08 20.42
N ARG A 108 -23.75 -35.36 20.54
CA ARG A 108 -22.61 -35.91 21.28
C ARG A 108 -21.28 -35.23 20.86
N ARG A 109 -21.09 -34.92 19.58
CA ARG A 109 -19.90 -34.21 19.04
C ARG A 109 -19.75 -32.75 19.50
N GLN A 110 -20.76 -32.18 20.11
CA GLN A 110 -20.74 -30.80 20.64
C GLN A 110 -20.42 -30.74 22.12
N LEU A 111 -20.31 -31.91 22.78
CA LEU A 111 -19.86 -31.96 24.17
C LEU A 111 -18.40 -31.48 24.25
N PRO A 112 -18.07 -30.65 25.23
CA PRO A 112 -16.67 -30.33 25.55
C PRO A 112 -15.87 -31.60 25.87
N GLU A 113 -14.61 -31.67 25.52
CA GLU A 113 -13.72 -32.77 25.91
C GLU A 113 -13.51 -32.82 27.42
N GLN A 114 -13.47 -31.64 28.05
CA GLN A 114 -13.43 -31.50 29.50
C GLN A 114 -14.80 -31.01 30.02
N LEU A 115 -15.59 -31.95 30.50
CA LEU A 115 -16.88 -31.63 31.07
C LEU A 115 -16.71 -31.19 32.52
N PRO A 116 -17.46 -30.15 32.98
CA PRO A 116 -17.54 -29.83 34.39
C PRO A 116 -18.02 -31.06 35.17
N SER A 117 -17.35 -31.36 36.29
CA SER A 117 -17.66 -32.55 37.10
C SER A 117 -19.09 -32.57 37.66
N SER A 118 -19.74 -31.43 37.72
CA SER A 118 -21.13 -31.28 38.16
C SER A 118 -22.17 -31.58 37.08
N TRP A 119 -21.76 -31.68 35.80
CA TRP A 119 -22.70 -31.96 34.71
C TRP A 119 -23.04 -33.44 34.65
N GLN A 120 -24.31 -33.77 34.49
CA GLN A 120 -24.81 -35.12 34.28
C GLN A 120 -25.20 -35.29 32.83
N ILE A 121 -24.70 -36.34 32.19
CA ILE A 121 -24.92 -36.63 30.76
C ILE A 121 -25.70 -37.95 30.66
N GLN A 122 -26.81 -37.92 29.95
CA GLN A 122 -27.63 -39.09 29.64
C GLN A 122 -27.76 -39.28 28.14
N ASP A 123 -27.49 -40.47 27.63
CA ASP A 123 -27.70 -40.80 26.23
C ASP A 123 -29.16 -40.88 25.87
N ILE A 124 -29.59 -40.15 24.86
CA ILE A 124 -30.90 -40.26 24.24
C ILE A 124 -30.82 -41.25 23.07
N ASP A 125 -29.82 -41.10 22.23
CA ASP A 125 -29.52 -41.97 21.11
C ASP A 125 -28.01 -41.95 20.78
N LEU A 126 -27.58 -42.65 19.71
CA LEU A 126 -26.17 -42.71 19.28
C LEU A 126 -25.53 -41.34 18.99
N ARG A 127 -26.31 -40.33 18.72
CA ARG A 127 -25.84 -39.00 18.28
C ARG A 127 -26.23 -37.87 19.22
N THR A 128 -27.21 -38.08 20.09
CA THR A 128 -27.83 -37.04 20.92
C THR A 128 -27.72 -37.40 22.40
N VAL A 129 -27.39 -36.43 23.20
CA VAL A 129 -27.32 -36.55 24.67
C VAL A 129 -28.19 -35.48 25.32
N GLU A 130 -28.78 -35.80 26.47
CA GLU A 130 -29.31 -34.81 27.39
C GLU A 130 -28.23 -34.43 28.40
N VAL A 131 -28.09 -33.14 28.62
CA VAL A 131 -27.18 -32.57 29.61
C VAL A 131 -28.03 -31.95 30.71
N CYS A 132 -27.74 -32.31 31.96
CA CYS A 132 -28.34 -31.71 33.15
C CYS A 132 -27.26 -30.96 33.94
N VAL A 133 -27.40 -29.64 34.03
CA VAL A 133 -26.57 -28.77 34.86
C VAL A 133 -27.30 -28.54 36.17
N PRO A 134 -26.72 -28.89 37.34
CA PRO A 134 -27.40 -28.74 38.62
C PRO A 134 -27.68 -27.27 38.97
N ALA A 135 -28.61 -27.01 39.85
CA ALA A 135 -28.80 -25.69 40.44
C ALA A 135 -27.52 -25.20 41.11
N GLY A 136 -27.24 -23.90 41.02
CA GLY A 136 -26.03 -23.28 41.53
C GLY A 136 -25.38 -22.34 40.54
N GLU A 137 -24.10 -22.00 40.76
CA GLU A 137 -23.36 -21.09 39.89
C GLU A 137 -22.98 -21.79 38.56
N MET A 138 -23.26 -21.12 37.45
CA MET A 138 -22.87 -21.53 36.11
C MET A 138 -22.18 -20.38 35.40
N ASN A 139 -20.97 -20.63 34.88
CA ASN A 139 -20.26 -19.70 34.05
C ASN A 139 -20.49 -20.04 32.58
N ALA A 140 -20.85 -19.05 31.79
CA ALA A 140 -21.08 -19.20 30.36
C ALA A 140 -20.37 -18.08 29.56
N LEU A 141 -19.97 -18.40 28.34
CA LEU A 141 -19.51 -17.43 27.35
C LEU A 141 -20.65 -17.22 26.35
N LEU A 142 -21.27 -16.04 26.41
CA LEU A 142 -22.38 -15.70 25.51
C LEU A 142 -21.90 -14.83 24.34
N PRO A 143 -22.31 -15.16 23.11
CA PRO A 143 -22.12 -14.26 21.98
C PRO A 143 -22.82 -12.92 22.25
N ASP A 144 -22.14 -11.83 21.93
CA ASP A 144 -22.65 -10.46 22.03
C ASP A 144 -22.15 -9.65 20.86
N ALA A 145 -22.66 -8.45 20.70
CA ALA A 145 -22.21 -7.47 19.73
C ALA A 145 -22.02 -6.11 20.40
N GLN A 146 -20.98 -5.40 20.01
CA GLN A 146 -20.70 -4.06 20.52
C GLN A 146 -20.70 -3.03 19.39
N THR A 147 -21.01 -1.79 19.73
CA THR A 147 -20.97 -0.66 18.83
C THR A 147 -19.52 -0.31 18.50
N PRO A 148 -19.16 -0.20 17.21
CA PRO A 148 -17.84 0.25 16.81
C PRO A 148 -17.61 1.69 17.27
N LYS A 149 -16.42 1.97 17.79
CA LYS A 149 -16.02 3.31 18.25
C LYS A 149 -15.30 4.12 17.16
N VAL A 150 -14.85 3.47 16.10
CA VAL A 150 -14.18 4.07 14.93
C VAL A 150 -14.95 3.63 13.71
N ARG A 151 -15.60 4.57 13.05
CA ARG A 151 -16.41 4.31 11.86
C ARG A 151 -15.90 4.99 10.60
N ALA A 152 -14.91 5.88 10.69
CA ALA A 152 -14.22 6.43 9.53
C ALA A 152 -13.17 5.45 9.00
N ALA A 153 -13.18 5.20 7.70
CA ALA A 153 -12.16 4.41 7.01
C ALA A 153 -11.99 4.88 5.56
N ALA A 154 -10.85 4.52 4.97
CA ALA A 154 -10.60 4.74 3.55
C ALA A 154 -10.45 3.37 2.87
N GLN A 155 -11.57 2.78 2.51
CA GLN A 155 -11.66 1.52 1.78
C GLN A 155 -11.42 1.75 0.28
N LEU A 156 -11.04 0.72 -0.45
CA LEU A 156 -11.03 0.75 -1.91
C LEU A 156 -12.38 1.24 -2.44
N PRO A 157 -12.47 1.78 -3.67
CA PRO A 157 -13.73 2.21 -4.26
C PRO A 157 -14.80 1.13 -4.15
N THR A 158 -16.01 1.51 -3.72
CA THR A 158 -17.12 0.59 -3.50
C THR A 158 -17.41 -0.26 -4.74
N GLY A 159 -17.61 -1.57 -4.55
CA GLY A 159 -17.86 -2.51 -5.65
C GLY A 159 -16.60 -3.09 -6.30
N PHE A 160 -15.41 -2.54 -6.02
CA PHE A 160 -14.17 -3.13 -6.49
C PHE A 160 -13.63 -4.18 -5.50
N ASP A 161 -13.45 -5.40 -6.00
CA ASP A 161 -12.82 -6.48 -5.24
C ASP A 161 -11.71 -7.14 -6.07
N PRO A 162 -10.42 -6.97 -5.70
CA PRO A 162 -9.30 -7.56 -6.42
C PRO A 162 -9.34 -9.09 -6.42
N ALA A 163 -9.93 -9.71 -5.39
CA ALA A 163 -10.04 -11.15 -5.29
C ALA A 163 -11.02 -11.74 -6.33
N SER A 164 -11.96 -10.96 -6.86
CA SER A 164 -12.91 -11.40 -7.88
C SER A 164 -12.33 -11.45 -9.30
N LEU A 165 -11.11 -10.93 -9.52
CA LEU A 165 -10.53 -10.76 -10.84
C LEU A 165 -9.70 -11.97 -11.31
N TYR A 166 -9.41 -12.92 -10.43
CA TYR A 166 -8.64 -14.13 -10.71
C TYR A 166 -9.02 -15.24 -9.72
N ARG A 167 -8.46 -16.44 -9.87
CA ARG A 167 -8.74 -17.57 -8.97
C ARG A 167 -8.05 -17.40 -7.62
N SER A 168 -8.66 -16.66 -6.71
CA SER A 168 -8.11 -16.23 -5.42
C SER A 168 -8.71 -16.92 -4.19
N VAL A 169 -9.36 -18.05 -4.37
CA VAL A 169 -9.97 -18.81 -3.25
C VAL A 169 -8.92 -19.09 -2.18
N HIS A 170 -9.14 -18.62 -0.96
CA HIS A 170 -8.21 -18.70 0.19
C HIS A 170 -7.04 -17.70 0.18
N HIS A 171 -7.01 -16.71 -0.71
CA HIS A 171 -6.00 -15.67 -0.61
C HIS A 171 -6.44 -14.57 0.36
N PRO A 172 -5.58 -14.19 1.33
CA PRO A 172 -5.78 -12.97 2.10
C PRO A 172 -5.95 -11.75 1.22
N ARG A 173 -6.76 -10.78 1.68
CA ARG A 173 -7.08 -9.57 0.91
C ARG A 173 -5.83 -8.80 0.46
N GLY A 174 -4.82 -8.67 1.35
CA GLY A 174 -3.57 -8.00 1.01
C GLY A 174 -2.80 -8.71 -0.11
N LEU A 175 -2.83 -10.05 -0.19
CA LEU A 175 -2.23 -10.79 -1.31
C LEU A 175 -3.02 -10.60 -2.60
N ALA A 176 -4.35 -10.60 -2.55
CA ALA A 176 -5.17 -10.31 -3.73
C ALA A 176 -4.90 -8.90 -4.28
N MET A 177 -4.77 -7.92 -3.39
CA MET A 177 -4.36 -6.56 -3.75
C MET A 177 -2.93 -6.52 -4.32
N SER A 178 -2.01 -7.35 -3.82
CA SER A 178 -0.64 -7.46 -4.34
C SER A 178 -0.62 -7.98 -5.77
N VAL A 179 -1.39 -9.03 -6.06
CA VAL A 179 -1.51 -9.60 -7.42
C VAL A 179 -2.07 -8.56 -8.40
N PHE A 180 -3.13 -7.85 -7.99
CA PHE A 180 -3.69 -6.77 -8.80
C PHE A 180 -2.64 -5.67 -9.05
N GLY A 181 -2.03 -5.15 -7.98
CA GLY A 181 -1.11 -4.02 -8.07
C GLY A 181 0.15 -4.31 -8.88
N ALA A 182 0.74 -5.49 -8.72
CA ALA A 182 1.89 -5.92 -9.51
C ALA A 182 1.53 -6.13 -10.98
N SER A 183 0.37 -6.75 -11.26
CA SER A 183 -0.13 -6.94 -12.62
C SER A 183 -0.43 -5.61 -13.32
N ASP A 184 -1.08 -4.67 -12.62
CA ASP A 184 -1.34 -3.32 -13.10
C ASP A 184 -0.03 -2.56 -13.38
N CYS A 185 0.99 -2.73 -12.54
CA CYS A 185 2.32 -2.16 -12.76
C CYS A 185 2.98 -2.69 -14.04
N LEU A 186 2.92 -4.00 -14.27
CA LEU A 186 3.45 -4.62 -15.48
C LEU A 186 2.70 -4.16 -16.73
N GLY A 187 1.37 -4.21 -16.71
CA GLY A 187 0.53 -3.78 -17.83
C GLY A 187 0.76 -2.30 -18.18
N ALA A 188 0.74 -1.43 -17.19
CA ALA A 188 0.97 0.00 -17.36
C ALA A 188 2.40 0.37 -17.76
N SER A 189 3.37 -0.55 -17.66
CA SER A 189 4.72 -0.33 -18.16
C SER A 189 4.80 -0.33 -19.70
N GLY A 190 3.84 -0.98 -20.36
CA GLY A 190 3.84 -1.18 -21.82
C GLY A 190 4.91 -2.14 -22.34
N LEU A 191 5.72 -2.72 -21.43
CA LEU A 191 6.76 -3.68 -21.76
C LEU A 191 6.21 -5.11 -21.78
N SER A 192 6.68 -5.93 -22.73
CA SER A 192 6.42 -7.37 -22.70
C SER A 192 7.26 -8.02 -21.60
N TRP A 193 6.60 -8.45 -20.52
CA TRP A 193 7.27 -9.07 -19.38
C TRP A 193 7.99 -10.35 -19.77
N GLU A 194 7.37 -11.20 -20.60
CA GLU A 194 7.99 -12.45 -21.08
C GLU A 194 9.27 -12.19 -21.85
N HIS A 195 9.22 -11.23 -22.76
CA HIS A 195 10.38 -10.86 -23.58
C HIS A 195 11.50 -10.28 -22.71
N LEU A 196 11.17 -9.37 -21.79
CA LEU A 196 12.14 -8.81 -20.86
C LEU A 196 12.79 -9.89 -19.99
N ARG A 197 11.98 -10.82 -19.45
CA ARG A 197 12.46 -11.92 -18.62
C ARG A 197 13.38 -12.88 -19.39
N GLN A 198 13.07 -13.20 -20.64
CA GLN A 198 13.88 -14.09 -21.45
C GLN A 198 15.27 -13.52 -21.77
N GLN A 199 15.36 -12.24 -22.03
CA GLN A 199 16.61 -11.56 -22.43
C GLN A 199 17.59 -11.31 -21.28
N LEU A 200 17.10 -11.25 -20.04
CA LEU A 200 17.93 -10.99 -18.87
C LEU A 200 18.51 -12.28 -18.29
N ASN A 201 19.63 -12.14 -17.60
CA ASN A 201 20.07 -13.24 -16.73
C ASN A 201 18.96 -13.56 -15.74
N PRO A 202 18.61 -14.85 -15.53
CA PRO A 202 17.44 -15.24 -14.77
C PRO A 202 17.38 -14.67 -13.35
N ASP A 203 18.53 -14.48 -12.72
CA ASP A 203 18.67 -13.96 -11.36
C ASP A 203 18.83 -12.42 -11.29
N HIS A 204 18.87 -11.70 -12.44
CA HIS A 204 18.92 -10.23 -12.47
C HIS A 204 17.57 -9.54 -12.25
N ILE A 205 16.52 -10.30 -12.01
CA ILE A 205 15.18 -9.79 -11.68
C ILE A 205 14.89 -10.12 -10.21
N ALA A 206 14.50 -9.12 -9.41
CA ALA A 206 14.14 -9.31 -8.01
C ALA A 206 12.78 -8.70 -7.68
N VAL A 207 12.21 -9.10 -6.54
CA VAL A 207 11.00 -8.50 -5.97
C VAL A 207 11.18 -8.27 -4.47
N TYR A 208 10.99 -7.01 -4.05
CA TYR A 208 10.98 -6.60 -2.65
C TYR A 208 9.61 -6.03 -2.32
N ALA A 209 8.80 -6.83 -1.66
CA ALA A 209 7.42 -6.44 -1.34
C ALA A 209 6.96 -7.05 -0.01
N GLY A 210 6.09 -6.34 0.70
CA GLY A 210 5.60 -6.82 1.97
C GLY A 210 4.29 -6.20 2.42
N ASN A 211 3.81 -6.69 3.55
CA ASN A 211 2.69 -6.15 4.31
C ASN A 211 3.20 -5.79 5.71
N SER A 212 2.96 -4.58 6.16
CA SER A 212 3.57 -4.05 7.39
C SER A 212 3.04 -4.68 8.68
N ILE A 213 1.84 -5.25 8.65
CA ILE A 213 1.17 -5.85 9.80
C ILE A 213 0.86 -7.34 9.64
N GLY A 214 1.24 -7.97 8.54
CA GLY A 214 0.86 -9.33 8.19
C GLY A 214 -0.58 -9.42 7.68
N GLN A 215 -0.97 -10.60 7.20
CA GLN A 215 -2.31 -10.85 6.67
C GLN A 215 -3.23 -11.26 7.84
N LEU A 216 -3.92 -10.29 8.46
CA LEU A 216 -4.72 -10.48 9.67
C LEU A 216 -6.24 -10.63 9.39
N ASP A 217 -6.62 -10.91 8.16
CA ASP A 217 -7.98 -11.26 7.79
C ASP A 217 -8.30 -12.76 8.02
N GLU A 218 -9.52 -13.16 7.69
CA GLU A 218 -10.00 -14.55 7.90
C GLU A 218 -9.23 -15.59 7.07
N GLN A 219 -8.65 -15.20 5.94
CA GLN A 219 -7.87 -16.11 5.07
C GLN A 219 -6.39 -16.20 5.49
N GLY A 220 -5.94 -15.32 6.38
CA GLY A 220 -4.60 -15.28 6.93
C GLY A 220 -4.53 -15.68 8.40
N TRP A 221 -3.63 -15.05 9.13
CA TRP A 221 -3.43 -15.31 10.55
C TRP A 221 -4.64 -14.94 11.43
N GLY A 222 -5.48 -13.98 10.99
CA GLY A 222 -6.71 -13.63 11.72
C GLY A 222 -7.62 -14.83 11.88
N GLY A 223 -7.93 -15.54 10.78
CA GLY A 223 -8.73 -16.78 10.84
C GLY A 223 -8.02 -17.93 11.57
N LEU A 224 -6.70 -18.06 11.38
CA LEU A 224 -5.91 -19.08 12.10
C LEU A 224 -6.01 -18.92 13.62
N LEU A 225 -5.75 -17.69 14.12
CA LEU A 225 -5.77 -17.41 15.56
C LEU A 225 -7.17 -17.54 16.18
N LYS A 226 -8.21 -17.22 15.42
CA LYS A 226 -9.61 -17.37 15.86
C LYS A 226 -10.10 -18.82 15.85
N SER A 227 -9.51 -19.68 15.01
CA SER A 227 -10.02 -21.04 14.77
C SER A 227 -10.18 -21.85 16.05
N LEU A 228 -9.21 -21.80 16.96
CA LEU A 228 -9.23 -22.55 18.22
C LEU A 228 -10.35 -22.09 19.18
N VAL A 229 -10.65 -20.77 19.20
CA VAL A 229 -11.66 -20.22 20.12
C VAL A 229 -13.07 -20.20 19.53
N SER A 230 -13.19 -20.27 18.19
CA SER A 230 -14.47 -20.28 17.48
C SER A 230 -14.97 -21.70 17.13
N GLY A 231 -14.20 -22.74 17.47
CA GLY A 231 -14.49 -24.12 17.08
C GLY A 231 -14.43 -24.38 15.57
N GLN A 232 -13.79 -23.50 14.82
CA GLN A 232 -13.56 -23.66 13.38
C GLN A 232 -12.26 -24.43 13.13
N ARG A 233 -12.19 -25.07 11.97
CA ARG A 233 -10.98 -25.79 11.57
C ARG A 233 -10.01 -24.82 10.89
N ALA A 234 -8.76 -24.75 11.40
CA ALA A 234 -7.66 -24.09 10.70
C ALA A 234 -7.37 -24.77 9.33
N THR A 235 -6.97 -23.99 8.34
CA THR A 235 -6.56 -24.49 7.02
C THR A 235 -5.04 -24.47 6.89
N SER A 236 -4.49 -25.37 6.07
CA SER A 236 -3.05 -25.44 5.79
C SER A 236 -2.49 -24.21 5.09
N LYS A 237 -3.36 -23.31 4.60
CA LYS A 237 -2.98 -22.08 3.85
C LYS A 237 -2.85 -20.86 4.74
N GLN A 238 -3.60 -20.77 5.83
CA GLN A 238 -3.63 -19.57 6.69
C GLN A 238 -2.27 -19.25 7.31
N MET A 239 -1.50 -20.27 7.71
CA MET A 239 -0.17 -20.05 8.29
C MET A 239 0.83 -19.48 7.26
N PRO A 240 1.13 -20.14 6.14
CA PRO A 240 2.12 -19.64 5.18
C PRO A 240 1.70 -18.36 4.51
N LEU A 241 0.43 -18.17 4.17
CA LEU A 241 -0.04 -16.94 3.52
C LEU A 241 -0.18 -15.75 4.49
N GLY A 242 -0.05 -15.95 5.80
CA GLY A 242 -0.19 -14.92 6.82
C GLY A 242 1.02 -14.01 7.01
N TYR A 243 2.21 -14.42 6.54
CA TYR A 243 3.45 -13.68 6.78
C TYR A 243 3.49 -12.30 6.09
N GLY A 244 4.12 -11.33 6.76
CA GLY A 244 4.27 -9.96 6.23
C GLY A 244 5.13 -9.86 4.96
N GLN A 245 6.11 -10.75 4.76
CA GLN A 245 6.94 -10.81 3.55
C GLN A 245 6.31 -11.65 2.42
N MET A 246 5.22 -12.36 2.67
CA MET A 246 4.58 -13.23 1.68
C MET A 246 4.26 -12.53 0.34
N PRO A 247 3.92 -11.23 0.28
CA PRO A 247 3.73 -10.56 -1.00
C PRO A 247 4.89 -10.72 -1.98
N ALA A 248 6.16 -10.65 -1.53
CA ALA A 248 7.32 -10.85 -2.41
C ALA A 248 7.38 -12.27 -2.98
N ASP A 249 7.31 -13.27 -2.11
CA ASP A 249 7.40 -14.67 -2.50
C ASP A 249 6.22 -15.07 -3.39
N PHE A 250 5.02 -14.61 -3.04
CA PHE A 250 3.80 -14.90 -3.79
C PHE A 250 3.81 -14.30 -5.19
N LEU A 251 4.23 -13.03 -5.31
CA LEU A 251 4.36 -12.36 -6.61
C LEU A 251 5.44 -13.00 -7.47
N ASN A 252 6.56 -13.38 -6.87
CA ASN A 252 7.60 -14.09 -7.62
C ASN A 252 7.09 -15.41 -8.17
N ALA A 253 6.41 -16.21 -7.32
CA ALA A 253 5.92 -17.54 -7.68
C ALA A 253 4.81 -17.53 -8.74
N TYR A 254 3.93 -16.51 -8.75
CA TYR A 254 2.69 -16.56 -9.53
C TYR A 254 2.49 -15.38 -10.50
N VAL A 255 3.32 -14.34 -10.44
CA VAL A 255 3.22 -13.18 -11.31
C VAL A 255 4.49 -12.98 -12.13
N LEU A 256 5.66 -13.02 -11.50
CA LEU A 256 6.93 -12.68 -12.15
C LEU A 256 7.64 -13.90 -12.74
N GLY A 257 7.67 -15.01 -12.03
CA GLY A 257 8.34 -16.23 -12.46
C GLY A 257 9.85 -16.07 -12.62
N SER A 258 10.53 -15.28 -11.77
CA SER A 258 11.98 -15.11 -11.79
C SER A 258 12.66 -16.01 -10.77
N VAL A 259 13.96 -16.18 -10.89
CA VAL A 259 14.80 -16.91 -9.92
C VAL A 259 15.76 -15.99 -9.17
N GLY A 260 15.54 -14.68 -9.26
CA GLY A 260 16.34 -13.70 -8.52
C GLY A 260 15.90 -13.55 -7.05
N GLY A 261 16.33 -12.46 -6.43
CA GLY A 261 16.06 -12.24 -5.00
C GLY A 261 14.60 -11.94 -4.70
N THR A 262 14.08 -12.51 -3.61
CA THR A 262 12.78 -12.15 -3.01
C THR A 262 12.97 -11.70 -1.57
N GLY A 263 12.08 -10.87 -1.05
CA GLY A 263 12.10 -10.49 0.34
C GLY A 263 11.33 -9.21 0.65
N ALA A 264 11.40 -8.81 1.92
CA ALA A 264 10.83 -7.55 2.38
C ALA A 264 11.65 -6.97 3.53
N ALA A 265 11.85 -5.65 3.51
CA ALA A 265 12.25 -4.89 4.68
C ALA A 265 11.01 -4.17 5.23
N LEU A 266 10.65 -4.48 6.49
CA LEU A 266 9.47 -3.94 7.14
C LEU A 266 9.87 -2.86 8.13
N GLY A 267 9.49 -1.62 7.86
CA GLY A 267 9.69 -0.44 8.71
C GLY A 267 8.36 0.18 9.13
N ALA A 268 7.36 -0.65 9.46
CA ALA A 268 5.98 -0.23 9.74
C ALA A 268 5.46 0.69 8.61
N CYS A 269 5.00 1.90 8.91
CA CYS A 269 4.48 2.84 7.90
C CYS A 269 5.52 3.34 6.88
N ALA A 270 6.81 3.07 7.09
CA ALA A 270 7.89 3.38 6.15
C ALA A 270 8.29 2.20 5.24
N SER A 271 7.60 1.05 5.33
CA SER A 271 7.98 -0.20 4.66
C SER A 271 8.18 -0.07 3.15
N PHE A 272 7.34 0.72 2.46
CA PHE A 272 7.52 0.94 1.03
C PHE A 272 8.90 1.55 0.70
N LEU A 273 9.32 2.57 1.44
CA LEU A 273 10.64 3.20 1.23
C LEU A 273 11.80 2.28 1.62
N TYR A 274 11.63 1.41 2.61
CA TYR A 274 12.62 0.40 2.95
C TYR A 274 12.81 -0.59 1.80
N ASN A 275 11.73 -1.09 1.21
CA ASN A 275 11.80 -1.97 0.03
C ASN A 275 12.36 -1.23 -1.19
N LEU A 276 11.99 0.04 -1.39
CA LEU A 276 12.53 0.89 -2.45
C LEU A 276 14.05 1.04 -2.31
N ARG A 277 14.55 1.21 -1.08
CA ARG A 277 15.98 1.25 -0.77
C ARG A 277 16.70 -0.04 -1.16
N LEU A 278 16.13 -1.21 -0.83
CA LEU A 278 16.72 -2.51 -1.21
C LEU A 278 16.85 -2.63 -2.73
N GLY A 279 15.81 -2.26 -3.48
CA GLY A 279 15.85 -2.29 -4.93
C GLY A 279 16.91 -1.37 -5.53
N ILE A 280 17.06 -0.15 -4.98
CA ILE A 280 18.09 0.81 -5.41
C ILE A 280 19.50 0.27 -5.12
N ASP A 281 19.71 -0.26 -3.93
CA ASP A 281 21.02 -0.79 -3.52
C ASP A 281 21.45 -1.99 -4.37
N ASP A 282 20.52 -2.86 -4.77
CA ASP A 282 20.79 -3.99 -5.67
C ASP A 282 21.13 -3.54 -7.11
N ILE A 283 20.37 -2.59 -7.63
CA ILE A 283 20.64 -2.03 -8.97
C ILE A 283 22.00 -1.32 -8.99
N ARG A 284 22.31 -0.50 -7.99
CA ARG A 284 23.60 0.20 -7.89
C ARG A 284 24.79 -0.73 -7.75
N ALA A 285 24.62 -1.83 -7.04
CA ALA A 285 25.64 -2.85 -6.88
C ALA A 285 25.80 -3.75 -8.11
N GLY A 286 24.97 -3.56 -9.15
CA GLY A 286 24.99 -4.39 -10.36
C GLY A 286 24.44 -5.81 -10.15
N ARG A 287 23.88 -6.11 -8.98
CA ARG A 287 23.31 -7.44 -8.66
C ARG A 287 22.01 -7.70 -9.42
N ARG A 288 21.25 -6.64 -9.69
CA ARG A 288 19.94 -6.73 -10.38
C ARG A 288 19.83 -5.63 -11.43
N ARG A 289 19.12 -5.93 -12.50
CA ARG A 289 18.82 -4.96 -13.56
C ARG A 289 17.36 -4.50 -13.51
N VAL A 290 16.46 -5.36 -12.99
CA VAL A 290 15.04 -5.08 -12.81
C VAL A 290 14.63 -5.47 -11.40
N VAL A 291 13.95 -4.58 -10.69
CA VAL A 291 13.41 -4.84 -9.37
C VAL A 291 11.97 -4.36 -9.28
N MET A 292 11.05 -5.28 -8.97
CA MET A 292 9.70 -4.88 -8.56
C MET A 292 9.70 -4.57 -7.08
N VAL A 293 9.27 -3.37 -6.73
CA VAL A 293 9.14 -2.93 -5.34
C VAL A 293 7.69 -2.65 -5.03
N GLY A 294 7.21 -3.11 -3.88
CA GLY A 294 5.84 -2.80 -3.49
C GLY A 294 5.47 -3.09 -2.05
N THR A 295 4.28 -2.72 -1.71
CA THR A 295 3.59 -3.05 -0.46
C THR A 295 2.10 -3.14 -0.71
N ALA A 296 1.40 -3.97 0.08
CA ALA A 296 -0.05 -4.06 0.07
C ALA A 296 -0.55 -4.32 1.49
N ASP A 297 -1.29 -3.39 2.04
CA ASP A 297 -1.89 -3.48 3.36
C ASP A 297 -3.41 -3.40 3.29
N ALA A 298 -4.10 -4.35 3.94
CA ALA A 298 -5.55 -4.41 4.07
C ALA A 298 -5.94 -4.43 5.56
N PRO A 299 -5.72 -3.32 6.30
CA PRO A 299 -5.80 -3.29 7.75
C PRO A 299 -7.20 -3.01 8.30
N ILE A 300 -8.23 -2.93 7.45
CA ILE A 300 -9.58 -2.55 7.88
C ILE A 300 -10.30 -3.80 8.41
N THR A 301 -9.82 -4.31 9.53
CA THR A 301 -10.46 -5.39 10.30
C THR A 301 -10.77 -4.91 11.73
N PRO A 302 -11.79 -5.49 12.40
CA PRO A 302 -12.13 -5.08 13.76
C PRO A 302 -10.95 -5.13 14.74
N GLU A 303 -10.13 -6.16 14.65
CA GLU A 303 -9.02 -6.40 15.58
C GLU A 303 -7.90 -5.39 15.39
N ILE A 304 -7.56 -5.06 14.15
CA ILE A 304 -6.52 -4.06 13.84
C ILE A 304 -6.99 -2.67 14.25
N ILE A 305 -8.24 -2.32 13.93
CA ILE A 305 -8.82 -1.03 14.30
C ILE A 305 -8.87 -0.90 15.82
N GLU A 306 -9.30 -1.95 16.54
CA GLU A 306 -9.31 -1.90 18.02
C GLU A 306 -7.89 -1.78 18.59
N GLY A 307 -6.91 -2.47 18.02
CA GLY A 307 -5.51 -2.36 18.44
C GLY A 307 -4.97 -0.93 18.32
N PHE A 308 -5.17 -0.28 17.18
CA PHE A 308 -4.75 1.11 16.98
C PHE A 308 -5.60 2.12 17.78
N ARG A 309 -6.88 1.84 18.00
CA ARG A 309 -7.76 2.63 18.88
C ARG A 309 -7.27 2.58 20.34
N ALA A 310 -6.93 1.41 20.83
CA ALA A 310 -6.41 1.24 22.19
C ALA A 310 -5.09 2.01 22.43
N MET A 311 -4.32 2.27 21.35
CA MET A 311 -3.12 3.12 21.40
C MET A 311 -3.44 4.63 21.36
N GLY A 312 -4.72 5.03 21.23
CA GLY A 312 -5.10 6.43 21.05
C GLY A 312 -4.62 7.03 19.73
N ALA A 313 -4.44 6.21 18.69
CA ALA A 313 -3.87 6.65 17.40
C ALA A 313 -4.94 7.00 16.36
N LEU A 314 -6.16 6.44 16.48
CA LEU A 314 -7.25 6.64 15.51
C LEU A 314 -8.16 7.80 15.90
N ALA A 315 -8.71 8.47 14.89
CA ALA A 315 -9.80 9.40 15.02
C ALA A 315 -11.09 8.61 15.32
N ASP A 316 -11.40 8.40 16.59
CA ASP A 316 -12.65 7.77 17.01
C ASP A 316 -13.82 8.76 17.01
N ASP A 317 -15.03 8.22 17.00
CA ASP A 317 -16.26 9.01 16.92
C ASP A 317 -16.42 10.01 18.07
N ALA A 318 -16.02 9.65 19.28
CA ALA A 318 -16.10 10.53 20.43
C ALA A 318 -15.12 11.70 20.30
N SER A 319 -13.90 11.42 19.84
CA SER A 319 -12.87 12.44 19.60
C SER A 319 -13.25 13.39 18.44
N LEU A 320 -13.85 12.86 17.36
CA LEU A 320 -14.35 13.69 16.25
C LEU A 320 -15.48 14.61 16.70
N LYS A 321 -16.46 14.10 17.48
CA LYS A 321 -17.54 14.91 18.07
C LYS A 321 -16.98 16.02 18.96
N ALA A 322 -16.05 15.70 19.84
CA ALA A 322 -15.43 16.67 20.74
C ALA A 322 -14.62 17.72 19.98
N LEU A 323 -13.92 17.33 18.91
CA LEU A 323 -13.11 18.24 18.09
C LEU A 323 -13.93 19.34 17.42
N ASP A 324 -15.12 18.98 16.91
CA ASP A 324 -15.99 19.86 16.14
C ASP A 324 -17.23 20.33 16.94
N ALA A 325 -17.33 20.00 18.24
CA ALA A 325 -18.47 20.30 19.12
C ALA A 325 -19.81 19.79 18.55
N LEU A 326 -19.83 18.56 18.02
CA LEU A 326 -21.00 17.93 17.39
C LEU A 326 -21.69 16.95 18.34
N GLU A 327 -23.01 16.87 18.31
CA GLU A 327 -23.78 15.84 18.99
C GLU A 327 -23.82 14.53 18.20
N LEU A 328 -23.93 14.63 16.87
CA LEU A 328 -24.00 13.48 15.95
C LEU A 328 -22.99 13.67 14.80
N LEU A 329 -22.47 12.58 14.28
CA LEU A 329 -21.62 12.57 13.09
C LEU A 329 -22.43 12.16 11.85
N THR A 330 -22.27 12.93 10.80
CA THR A 330 -22.81 12.69 9.45
C THR A 330 -21.76 12.03 8.55
N ASP A 331 -22.14 11.61 7.36
CA ASP A 331 -21.19 11.07 6.38
C ASP A 331 -20.15 12.13 5.95
N ALA A 332 -20.54 13.39 5.87
CA ALA A 332 -19.62 14.50 5.60
C ALA A 332 -18.56 14.68 6.70
N ASP A 333 -18.90 14.43 7.96
CA ASP A 333 -17.94 14.51 9.08
C ASP A 333 -16.92 13.36 9.00
N TYR A 334 -17.36 12.16 8.62
CA TYR A 334 -16.45 11.03 8.39
C TYR A 334 -15.49 11.28 7.23
N GLN A 335 -15.93 11.94 6.16
CA GLN A 335 -15.05 12.32 5.03
C GLN A 335 -13.93 13.28 5.47
N ARG A 336 -14.12 14.01 6.56
CA ARG A 336 -13.16 14.96 7.12
C ARG A 336 -12.38 14.41 8.33
N ALA A 337 -12.40 13.11 8.60
CA ALA A 337 -11.79 12.52 9.79
C ALA A 337 -10.25 12.67 9.81
N CYS A 338 -9.57 12.74 8.65
CA CYS A 338 -8.13 12.90 8.54
C CYS A 338 -7.75 14.34 8.20
N ARG A 339 -7.08 15.05 9.13
CA ARG A 339 -6.78 16.51 9.05
C ARG A 339 -5.30 16.79 9.30
N PRO A 340 -4.40 16.47 8.35
CA PRO A 340 -2.98 16.80 8.48
C PRO A 340 -2.77 18.30 8.70
N PHE A 341 -1.93 18.66 9.68
CA PHE A 341 -1.55 20.02 10.05
C PHE A 341 -2.67 20.95 10.55
N ALA A 342 -3.94 20.54 10.47
CA ALA A 342 -5.05 21.21 11.16
C ALA A 342 -5.21 20.67 12.60
N ARG A 343 -6.14 21.22 13.36
CA ARG A 343 -6.61 20.60 14.61
C ARG A 343 -7.17 19.21 14.28
N ASN A 344 -6.68 18.19 14.97
CA ASN A 344 -6.96 16.79 14.67
C ASN A 344 -6.93 15.92 15.93
N CYS A 345 -7.45 14.69 15.83
CA CYS A 345 -7.56 13.79 16.98
C CYS A 345 -7.03 12.38 16.73
N GLY A 346 -6.56 12.06 15.52
CA GLY A 346 -6.06 10.74 15.15
C GLY A 346 -6.01 10.53 13.66
N PHE A 347 -5.46 9.41 13.20
CA PHE A 347 -5.47 9.06 11.78
C PHE A 347 -6.70 8.21 11.40
N THR A 348 -7.00 8.17 10.11
CA THR A 348 -8.03 7.30 9.53
C THR A 348 -7.37 6.11 8.86
N MET A 349 -7.79 4.89 9.18
CA MET A 349 -7.26 3.66 8.59
C MET A 349 -7.63 3.56 7.11
N ALA A 350 -6.67 3.08 6.30
CA ALA A 350 -6.86 2.88 4.86
C ALA A 350 -6.28 1.55 4.39
N GLU A 351 -6.78 1.05 3.28
CA GLU A 351 -6.17 -0.06 2.54
C GLU A 351 -5.59 0.43 1.22
N ALA A 352 -4.43 -0.10 0.82
CA ALA A 352 -3.82 0.22 -0.46
C ALA A 352 -2.80 -0.84 -0.88
N SER A 353 -2.55 -0.90 -2.18
CA SER A 353 -1.49 -1.68 -2.81
C SER A 353 -0.76 -0.82 -3.82
N GLN A 354 0.57 -0.69 -3.67
CA GLN A 354 1.40 0.14 -4.54
C GLN A 354 2.63 -0.63 -5.00
N PHE A 355 2.84 -0.64 -6.32
CA PHE A 355 3.98 -1.29 -6.95
C PHE A 355 4.66 -0.40 -7.98
N VAL A 356 5.99 -0.46 -8.01
CA VAL A 356 6.83 0.20 -9.01
C VAL A 356 7.82 -0.79 -9.59
N LEU A 357 8.13 -0.62 -10.87
CA LEU A 357 9.18 -1.35 -11.56
C LEU A 357 10.40 -0.44 -11.68
N LEU A 358 11.49 -0.82 -11.02
CA LEU A 358 12.79 -0.15 -11.11
C LEU A 358 13.64 -0.85 -12.16
N MET A 359 14.43 -0.07 -12.89
CA MET A 359 15.43 -0.58 -13.83
C MET A 359 16.72 0.21 -13.69
N ASP A 360 17.86 -0.42 -14.03
CA ASP A 360 19.05 0.34 -14.30
C ASP A 360 18.84 1.24 -15.54
N ASP A 361 19.55 2.35 -15.59
CA ASP A 361 19.34 3.36 -16.62
C ASP A 361 19.72 2.88 -18.03
N ALA A 362 20.73 2.01 -18.17
CA ALA A 362 21.12 1.45 -19.45
C ALA A 362 20.02 0.54 -20.01
N LEU A 363 19.48 -0.38 -19.19
CA LEU A 363 18.37 -1.24 -19.58
C LEU A 363 17.11 -0.43 -19.90
N ALA A 364 16.77 0.55 -19.08
CA ALA A 364 15.59 1.39 -19.33
C ALA A 364 15.66 2.09 -20.71
N LEU A 365 16.85 2.56 -21.11
CA LEU A 365 17.07 3.13 -22.45
C LEU A 365 17.04 2.06 -23.54
N GLU A 366 17.61 0.88 -23.28
CA GLU A 366 17.67 -0.25 -24.21
C GLU A 366 16.30 -0.78 -24.59
N VAL A 367 15.41 -0.99 -23.61
CA VAL A 367 14.05 -1.52 -23.82
C VAL A 367 13.03 -0.44 -24.18
N GLY A 368 13.43 0.83 -24.24
CA GLY A 368 12.52 1.94 -24.53
C GLY A 368 11.51 2.22 -23.41
N ALA A 369 11.85 1.96 -22.15
CA ALA A 369 10.94 2.15 -21.02
C ALA A 369 10.39 3.59 -20.97
N ASP A 370 9.11 3.75 -20.65
CA ASP A 370 8.53 5.07 -20.36
C ASP A 370 8.87 5.48 -18.92
N ILE A 371 9.90 6.31 -18.79
CA ILE A 371 10.50 6.70 -17.51
C ILE A 371 9.63 7.77 -16.84
N LEU A 372 8.95 7.41 -15.76
CA LEU A 372 8.10 8.31 -14.98
C LEU A 372 8.88 9.22 -14.01
N GLY A 373 10.15 8.93 -13.78
CA GLY A 373 11.04 9.66 -12.89
C GLY A 373 12.23 8.82 -12.48
N ALA A 374 13.07 9.36 -11.61
CA ALA A 374 14.17 8.62 -11.00
C ALA A 374 14.15 8.75 -9.47
N VAL A 375 14.60 7.72 -8.78
CA VAL A 375 14.82 7.73 -7.34
C VAL A 375 16.31 7.59 -7.08
N PRO A 376 17.05 8.71 -6.96
CA PRO A 376 18.49 8.65 -6.75
C PRO A 376 18.86 8.09 -5.39
N GLU A 377 18.03 8.24 -4.35
CA GLU A 377 18.33 7.73 -3.02
C GLU A 377 17.09 7.66 -2.12
N VAL A 378 17.13 6.73 -1.20
CA VAL A 378 16.26 6.66 -0.01
C VAL A 378 17.13 6.62 1.24
N PHE A 379 17.06 7.65 2.05
CA PHE A 379 17.76 7.70 3.34
C PHE A 379 16.91 7.07 4.44
N VAL A 380 17.49 6.15 5.17
CA VAL A 380 16.86 5.45 6.30
C VAL A 380 17.69 5.65 7.54
N ASN A 381 17.06 6.11 8.63
CA ASN A 381 17.73 6.30 9.92
C ASN A 381 16.79 5.97 11.09
N ALA A 382 17.33 5.33 12.12
CA ALA A 382 16.63 5.12 13.37
C ALA A 382 16.61 6.39 14.25
N ASP A 383 15.69 6.42 15.22
CA ASP A 383 15.55 7.54 16.16
C ASP A 383 16.58 7.56 17.30
N GLY A 384 17.35 6.49 17.51
CA GLY A 384 18.21 6.32 18.68
C GLY A 384 17.40 5.97 19.94
N TYR A 385 17.89 6.37 21.13
CA TYR A 385 17.19 6.14 22.40
C TYR A 385 15.87 6.91 22.48
N LYS A 386 14.81 6.27 22.96
CA LYS A 386 13.45 6.84 23.03
C LYS A 386 12.83 6.66 24.40
N ARG A 387 11.94 7.59 24.78
CA ARG A 387 11.13 7.49 26.00
C ARG A 387 10.07 6.39 25.93
N SER A 388 9.57 6.10 24.75
CA SER A 388 8.63 5.01 24.46
C SER A 388 8.72 4.66 22.97
N ILE A 389 8.19 3.49 22.57
CA ILE A 389 8.16 3.06 21.16
C ILE A 389 7.46 4.07 20.26
N SER A 390 6.40 4.72 20.72
CA SER A 390 5.64 5.70 19.95
C SER A 390 6.17 7.14 20.03
N ALA A 391 7.17 7.40 20.90
CA ALA A 391 7.72 8.75 21.02
C ALA A 391 8.52 9.14 19.76
N PRO A 392 8.50 10.41 19.34
CA PRO A 392 9.35 10.90 18.26
C PRO A 392 10.82 10.92 18.68
N GLY A 393 11.73 10.84 17.70
CA GLY A 393 13.17 10.95 17.87
C GLY A 393 13.81 11.77 16.75
N ILE A 394 15.12 11.64 16.60
CA ILE A 394 15.92 12.51 15.71
C ILE A 394 16.12 11.97 14.29
N GLY A 395 15.73 10.73 14.02
CA GLY A 395 16.04 10.06 12.74
C GLY A 395 15.50 10.79 11.52
N ASN A 396 14.34 11.43 11.66
CA ASN A 396 13.70 12.13 10.54
C ASN A 396 14.44 13.45 10.15
N TYR A 397 15.06 14.13 11.09
CA TYR A 397 15.95 15.28 10.77
C TYR A 397 17.12 14.84 9.90
N ILE A 398 17.69 13.66 10.20
CA ILE A 398 18.83 13.10 9.47
C ILE A 398 18.39 12.71 8.06
N THR A 399 17.28 11.98 7.91
CA THR A 399 16.83 11.51 6.60
C THR A 399 16.48 12.68 5.68
N LEU A 400 15.71 13.66 6.16
CA LEU A 400 15.33 14.82 5.35
C LEU A 400 16.53 15.74 5.09
N GLY A 401 17.41 15.96 6.07
CA GLY A 401 18.61 16.76 5.89
C GLY A 401 19.55 16.20 4.82
N LYS A 402 19.78 14.87 4.83
CA LYS A 402 20.55 14.19 3.78
C LYS A 402 19.87 14.32 2.41
N SER A 403 18.55 14.21 2.36
CA SER A 403 17.77 14.34 1.12
C SER A 403 17.88 15.75 0.53
N ALA A 404 17.74 16.78 1.35
CA ALA A 404 17.90 18.18 0.93
C ALA A 404 19.34 18.46 0.42
N SER A 405 20.35 17.95 1.15
CA SER A 405 21.75 18.04 0.71
C SER A 405 21.99 17.36 -0.64
N LEU A 406 21.38 16.18 -0.87
CA LEU A 406 21.49 15.47 -2.14
C LEU A 406 20.94 16.31 -3.29
N ILE A 407 19.74 16.88 -3.16
CA ILE A 407 19.15 17.72 -4.23
C ILE A 407 19.98 18.97 -4.47
N ARG A 408 20.46 19.64 -3.43
CA ARG A 408 21.35 20.79 -3.56
C ARG A 408 22.61 20.44 -4.34
N ASN A 409 23.23 19.30 -4.05
CA ASN A 409 24.44 18.83 -4.72
C ASN A 409 24.20 18.40 -6.18
N MET A 410 23.03 17.79 -6.47
CA MET A 410 22.71 17.31 -7.83
C MET A 410 22.18 18.39 -8.75
N LEU A 411 21.31 19.27 -8.24
CA LEU A 411 20.51 20.20 -9.06
C LEU A 411 20.76 21.68 -8.72
N GLY A 412 21.46 21.96 -7.62
CA GLY A 412 21.75 23.33 -7.14
C GLY A 412 20.67 23.90 -6.21
N ASP A 413 21.02 25.03 -5.57
CA ASP A 413 20.16 25.69 -4.58
C ASP A 413 18.78 26.09 -5.10
N ASN A 414 18.71 26.59 -6.34
CA ASN A 414 17.44 27.02 -6.92
C ASN A 414 16.43 25.87 -7.07
N ALA A 415 16.89 24.68 -7.45
CA ALA A 415 16.02 23.51 -7.56
C ALA A 415 15.47 23.10 -6.17
N LEU A 416 16.32 23.12 -5.14
CA LEU A 416 15.91 22.83 -3.77
C LEU A 416 14.91 23.87 -3.25
N LYS A 417 15.20 25.16 -3.41
CA LYS A 417 14.44 26.25 -2.78
C LYS A 417 13.10 26.56 -3.47
N SER A 418 13.05 26.46 -4.81
CA SER A 418 11.93 26.99 -5.59
C SER A 418 11.21 25.94 -6.45
N ARG A 419 11.82 24.74 -6.65
CA ARG A 419 11.27 23.70 -7.54
C ARG A 419 11.24 22.33 -6.89
N SER A 420 11.19 22.29 -5.55
CA SER A 420 10.97 21.07 -4.79
C SER A 420 9.77 21.21 -3.86
N PHE A 421 9.21 20.09 -3.46
CA PHE A 421 8.12 20.04 -2.48
C PHE A 421 8.25 18.85 -1.54
N LEU A 422 7.60 18.96 -0.38
CA LEU A 422 7.54 17.92 0.64
C LEU A 422 6.22 17.14 0.51
N HIS A 423 6.33 15.83 0.40
CA HIS A 423 5.20 14.95 0.61
C HIS A 423 5.24 14.44 2.03
N ALA A 424 4.43 15.02 2.90
CA ALA A 424 4.46 14.78 4.33
C ALA A 424 3.97 13.37 4.68
N HIS A 425 4.50 12.80 5.75
CA HIS A 425 3.89 11.63 6.38
C HIS A 425 2.46 11.92 6.83
N GLY A 426 2.21 13.10 7.42
CA GLY A 426 0.91 13.73 7.54
C GLY A 426 -0.21 12.86 8.12
N THR A 427 0.02 12.19 9.26
CA THR A 427 -0.90 11.19 9.81
C THR A 427 -2.16 11.74 10.47
N SER A 428 -2.34 13.05 10.57
CA SER A 428 -3.49 13.62 11.31
C SER A 428 -3.52 13.33 12.81
N THR A 429 -2.35 13.04 13.40
CA THR A 429 -2.22 12.92 14.86
C THR A 429 -1.59 14.16 15.46
N PRO A 430 -2.00 14.60 16.68
CA PRO A 430 -1.44 15.80 17.30
C PRO A 430 0.09 15.76 17.42
N LYS A 431 0.66 14.63 17.85
CA LYS A 431 2.13 14.50 17.97
C LYS A 431 2.85 14.60 16.63
N ASN A 432 2.28 14.05 15.57
CA ASN A 432 2.94 14.06 14.27
C ASN A 432 2.93 15.46 13.65
N ARG A 433 1.82 16.22 13.73
CA ARG A 433 1.77 17.55 13.11
C ARG A 433 2.83 18.50 13.71
N ILE A 434 3.05 18.42 15.04
CA ILE A 434 4.07 19.20 15.73
C ILE A 434 5.47 18.76 15.31
N THR A 435 5.77 17.47 15.45
CA THR A 435 7.13 16.96 15.23
C THR A 435 7.56 17.01 13.77
N GLU A 436 6.66 16.73 12.85
CA GLU A 436 6.97 16.72 11.42
C GLU A 436 7.14 18.14 10.89
N SER A 437 6.27 19.09 11.27
CA SER A 437 6.43 20.48 10.88
C SER A 437 7.71 21.09 11.44
N HIS A 438 8.10 20.76 12.67
CA HIS A 438 9.38 21.20 13.24
C HIS A 438 10.58 20.66 12.42
N VAL A 439 10.55 19.38 12.01
CA VAL A 439 11.60 18.82 11.12
C VAL A 439 11.67 19.62 9.82
N PHE A 440 10.53 19.88 9.20
CA PHE A 440 10.45 20.56 7.91
C PHE A 440 10.93 22.01 8.02
N ASP A 441 10.48 22.75 9.02
CA ASP A 441 10.85 24.14 9.24
C ASP A 441 12.35 24.30 9.54
N GLU A 442 12.92 23.44 10.40
CA GLU A 442 14.36 23.48 10.72
C GLU A 442 15.24 23.17 9.50
N ILE A 443 14.85 22.18 8.67
CA ILE A 443 15.60 21.89 7.44
C ILE A 443 15.41 23.01 6.40
N ALA A 444 14.23 23.61 6.31
CA ALA A 444 13.98 24.79 5.48
C ALA A 444 14.87 25.96 5.93
N ARG A 445 14.89 26.26 7.22
CA ARG A 445 15.74 27.32 7.81
C ARG A 445 17.22 27.12 7.49
N ALA A 446 17.72 25.88 7.67
CA ALA A 446 19.12 25.55 7.44
C ALA A 446 19.54 25.67 5.96
N ASN A 447 18.59 25.55 5.02
CA ASN A 447 18.84 25.64 3.59
C ASN A 447 18.36 26.98 2.96
N GLY A 448 17.86 27.93 3.77
CA GLY A 448 17.37 29.22 3.29
C GLY A 448 16.15 29.09 2.37
N ILE A 449 15.21 28.25 2.73
CA ILE A 449 13.91 28.07 2.06
C ILE A 449 12.89 28.86 2.85
N ASP A 450 12.19 29.79 2.20
CA ASP A 450 11.23 30.69 2.85
C ASP A 450 9.79 30.17 2.81
N ALA A 451 9.43 29.37 1.80
CA ALA A 451 8.05 28.88 1.58
C ALA A 451 8.09 27.51 0.90
N TRP A 452 8.42 26.46 1.67
CA TRP A 452 8.49 25.10 1.12
C TRP A 452 7.10 24.50 1.00
N PRO A 453 6.63 24.13 -0.22
CA PRO A 453 5.30 23.53 -0.38
C PRO A 453 5.20 22.17 0.31
N VAL A 454 4.13 21.96 1.08
CA VAL A 454 3.84 20.72 1.81
C VAL A 454 2.53 20.12 1.34
N VAL A 455 2.57 18.85 0.93
CA VAL A 455 1.43 18.06 0.48
C VAL A 455 1.20 16.90 1.45
N ALA A 456 -0.06 16.54 1.70
CA ALA A 456 -0.42 15.44 2.60
C ALA A 456 -1.59 14.62 2.04
N VAL A 457 -1.28 13.62 1.20
CA VAL A 457 -2.28 12.81 0.49
C VAL A 457 -3.21 12.04 1.43
N LYS A 458 -2.79 11.78 2.67
CA LYS A 458 -3.62 11.10 3.68
C LYS A 458 -4.90 11.86 4.03
N ALA A 459 -4.97 13.16 3.76
CA ALA A 459 -6.21 13.93 3.87
C ALA A 459 -7.32 13.40 2.94
N PHE A 460 -6.97 12.75 1.84
CA PHE A 460 -7.89 12.16 0.89
C PHE A 460 -8.11 10.66 1.13
N ILE A 461 -7.03 9.91 1.30
CA ILE A 461 -7.04 8.45 1.22
C ILE A 461 -6.73 7.76 2.55
N GLY A 462 -6.63 8.49 3.66
CA GLY A 462 -6.28 7.92 4.95
C GLY A 462 -4.85 7.37 5.01
N HIS A 463 -4.60 6.54 6.02
CA HIS A 463 -3.29 5.96 6.30
C HIS A 463 -3.26 4.46 5.98
N SER A 464 -2.66 4.11 4.87
CA SER A 464 -2.54 2.74 4.33
C SER A 464 -1.32 1.97 4.89
N GLN A 465 -0.88 2.30 6.08
CA GLN A 465 0.21 1.63 6.80
C GLN A 465 1.50 1.53 5.96
N GLY A 466 2.01 0.33 5.69
CA GLY A 466 3.23 0.13 4.91
C GLY A 466 3.16 0.66 3.49
N SER A 467 1.97 0.76 2.91
CA SER A 467 1.75 1.28 1.55
C SER A 467 1.72 2.82 1.49
N ALA A 468 1.70 3.50 2.63
CA ALA A 468 1.50 4.95 2.70
C ALA A 468 2.55 5.77 1.92
N ALA A 469 3.82 5.37 1.93
CA ALA A 469 4.85 6.06 1.15
C ALA A 469 4.76 5.73 -0.35
N GLY A 470 4.18 4.58 -0.72
CA GLY A 470 3.81 4.26 -2.10
C GLY A 470 2.72 5.20 -2.62
N ASP A 471 1.69 5.46 -1.80
CA ASP A 471 0.65 6.46 -2.11
C ASP A 471 1.22 7.87 -2.31
N GLN A 472 2.20 8.26 -1.47
CA GLN A 472 2.91 9.53 -1.62
C GLN A 472 3.72 9.57 -2.92
N LEU A 473 4.39 8.48 -3.31
CA LEU A 473 5.11 8.38 -4.57
C LEU A 473 4.17 8.51 -5.77
N VAL A 474 3.02 7.81 -5.74
CA VAL A 474 1.96 7.93 -6.76
C VAL A 474 1.52 9.40 -6.92
N SER A 475 1.28 10.07 -5.80
CA SER A 475 0.90 11.49 -5.79
C SER A 475 2.00 12.39 -6.34
N ALA A 476 3.27 12.13 -5.99
CA ALA A 476 4.40 12.90 -6.50
C ALA A 476 4.58 12.74 -8.02
N LEU A 477 4.47 11.52 -8.55
CA LEU A 477 4.53 11.26 -9.99
C LEU A 477 3.36 11.91 -10.74
N GLY A 478 2.16 11.89 -10.15
CA GLY A 478 1.01 12.62 -10.66
C GLY A 478 1.22 14.13 -10.66
N SER A 479 1.84 14.67 -9.60
CA SER A 479 2.19 16.09 -9.51
C SER A 479 3.15 16.52 -10.63
N PHE A 480 4.15 15.70 -10.96
CA PHE A 480 5.03 15.98 -12.09
C PHE A 480 4.28 15.93 -13.43
N ALA A 481 3.42 14.94 -13.63
CA ALA A 481 2.70 14.74 -14.89
C ALA A 481 1.67 15.83 -15.16
N HIS A 482 0.99 16.31 -14.13
CA HIS A 482 -0.08 17.31 -14.24
C HIS A 482 0.36 18.73 -13.89
N GLN A 483 1.59 18.92 -13.39
CA GLN A 483 2.11 20.19 -12.87
C GLN A 483 1.18 20.82 -11.82
N LEU A 484 0.61 19.97 -10.95
CA LEU A 484 -0.30 20.33 -9.88
C LEU A 484 0.17 19.71 -8.57
N LEU A 485 0.18 20.47 -7.49
CA LEU A 485 0.27 19.92 -6.13
C LEU A 485 -1.15 19.75 -5.57
N PRO A 486 -1.54 18.58 -5.07
CA PRO A 486 -2.83 18.44 -4.40
C PRO A 486 -2.86 19.28 -3.12
N GLY A 487 -4.02 19.84 -2.82
CA GLY A 487 -4.24 20.53 -1.55
C GLY A 487 -4.41 19.55 -0.38
N ILE A 488 -4.68 20.10 0.78
CA ILE A 488 -5.10 19.38 1.99
C ILE A 488 -6.56 19.79 2.26
N PRO A 489 -7.57 19.11 1.70
CA PRO A 489 -8.97 19.60 1.66
C PRO A 489 -9.59 19.75 3.05
N THR A 490 -9.00 19.13 4.07
CA THR A 490 -9.43 19.19 5.46
C THR A 490 -8.68 20.24 6.30
N LEU A 491 -7.90 21.10 5.65
CA LEU A 491 -7.14 22.19 6.28
C LEU A 491 -7.97 23.47 6.26
N ASP A 492 -8.83 23.66 7.24
CA ASP A 492 -9.58 24.91 7.42
C ASP A 492 -8.65 26.03 7.94
N ALA A 493 -7.76 25.67 8.86
CA ALA A 493 -6.68 26.50 9.37
C ALA A 493 -5.51 25.63 9.83
N VAL A 494 -4.31 26.15 9.70
CA VAL A 494 -3.11 25.53 10.29
C VAL A 494 -3.23 25.60 11.82
N ALA A 495 -2.98 24.50 12.52
CA ALA A 495 -3.06 24.47 13.98
C ALA A 495 -1.95 25.32 14.62
N ASP A 496 -2.24 25.98 15.76
CA ASP A 496 -1.34 26.92 16.42
C ASP A 496 0.01 26.32 16.87
N ASP A 497 0.06 24.98 17.01
CA ASP A 497 1.25 24.23 17.41
C ASP A 497 2.07 23.69 16.22
N VAL A 498 1.73 24.06 14.99
CA VAL A 498 2.46 23.73 13.76
C VAL A 498 3.53 24.79 13.47
N TYR A 499 4.76 24.36 13.23
CA TYR A 499 5.85 25.23 12.78
C TYR A 499 5.68 25.54 11.31
N ALA A 500 5.06 26.68 11.00
CA ALA A 500 4.63 27.03 9.64
C ALA A 500 5.42 28.17 9.00
N ASP A 501 6.39 28.77 9.70
CA ASP A 501 7.06 30.02 9.27
C ASP A 501 7.71 29.92 7.88
N ARG A 502 8.19 28.73 7.50
CA ARG A 502 8.88 28.47 6.22
C ARG A 502 8.19 27.40 5.40
N LEU A 503 6.96 27.06 5.74
CA LEU A 503 6.18 26.03 5.07
C LEU A 503 4.96 26.65 4.39
N GLN A 504 4.65 26.17 3.19
CA GLN A 504 3.47 26.61 2.46
C GLN A 504 2.45 25.48 2.43
N PHE A 505 1.30 25.70 3.04
CA PHE A 505 0.15 24.81 3.02
C PHE A 505 -0.97 25.40 2.15
N SER A 506 -1.71 24.54 1.46
CA SER A 506 -2.88 24.93 0.69
C SER A 506 -4.02 23.93 0.92
N SER A 507 -5.26 24.40 1.03
CA SER A 507 -6.45 23.54 1.07
C SER A 507 -6.91 23.10 -0.33
N VAL A 508 -6.46 23.78 -1.38
CA VAL A 508 -6.82 23.49 -2.78
C VAL A 508 -5.60 23.14 -3.61
N ALA A 509 -5.81 22.45 -4.73
CA ALA A 509 -4.73 22.14 -5.66
C ALA A 509 -4.10 23.41 -6.23
N GLN A 510 -2.77 23.42 -6.35
CA GLN A 510 -1.99 24.56 -6.82
C GLN A 510 -1.13 24.18 -8.03
N PRO A 511 -1.04 25.02 -9.07
CA PRO A 511 -0.08 24.85 -10.14
C PRO A 511 1.35 24.90 -9.60
N PHE A 512 2.18 23.92 -9.94
CA PHE A 512 3.57 23.88 -9.52
C PHE A 512 4.42 23.02 -10.46
N ASN A 513 5.51 23.58 -10.97
CA ASN A 513 6.45 22.85 -11.83
C ASN A 513 7.67 22.40 -11.02
N ALA A 514 7.62 21.18 -10.51
CA ALA A 514 8.65 20.63 -9.65
C ALA A 514 9.75 19.90 -10.42
N ASP A 515 10.98 20.05 -9.93
CA ASP A 515 12.15 19.25 -10.34
C ASP A 515 12.30 18.00 -9.44
N ALA A 516 11.94 18.12 -8.16
CA ALA A 516 12.10 17.06 -7.16
C ALA A 516 10.98 17.06 -6.13
N ALA A 517 10.69 15.86 -5.61
CA ALA A 517 9.81 15.63 -4.47
C ALA A 517 10.55 14.88 -3.36
N PHE A 518 10.24 15.20 -2.12
CA PHE A 518 10.71 14.49 -0.94
C PHE A 518 9.56 13.67 -0.36
N ILE A 519 9.68 12.35 -0.39
CA ILE A 519 8.70 11.43 0.18
C ILE A 519 9.12 11.14 1.63
N ASN A 520 8.44 11.76 2.59
CA ASN A 520 8.75 11.60 4.00
C ASN A 520 7.87 10.54 4.65
N ALA A 521 8.47 9.53 5.29
CA ALA A 521 7.76 8.48 5.99
C ALA A 521 8.35 8.22 7.37
N LYS A 522 7.45 8.04 8.34
CA LYS A 522 7.78 7.76 9.75
C LYS A 522 7.04 6.50 10.18
N GLY A 523 7.80 5.44 10.41
CA GLY A 523 7.25 4.17 10.88
C GLY A 523 7.27 4.05 12.39
N PHE A 524 6.29 3.34 12.91
CA PHE A 524 6.19 2.99 14.32
C PHE A 524 7.49 2.29 14.79
N GLY A 525 7.95 2.60 16.00
CA GLY A 525 9.22 2.06 16.52
C GLY A 525 10.45 2.93 16.26
N GLY A 526 10.33 4.01 15.48
CA GLY A 526 11.45 4.91 15.16
C GLY A 526 12.10 4.63 13.81
N ASN A 527 11.35 4.06 12.90
CA ASN A 527 11.75 3.88 11.51
C ASN A 527 11.49 5.18 10.73
N ASN A 528 12.54 5.85 10.29
CA ASN A 528 12.42 7.07 9.48
C ASN A 528 13.04 6.84 8.13
N ALA A 529 12.32 7.25 7.07
CA ALA A 529 12.80 7.20 5.71
C ALA A 529 12.39 8.45 4.94
N THR A 530 13.29 8.96 4.12
CA THR A 530 12.99 10.02 3.15
C THR A 530 13.53 9.61 1.79
N GLY A 531 12.63 9.42 0.83
CA GLY A 531 12.95 9.14 -0.57
C GLY A 531 13.01 10.44 -1.37
N VAL A 532 14.00 10.55 -2.25
CA VAL A 532 14.11 11.64 -3.22
C VAL A 532 13.60 11.14 -4.57
N VAL A 533 12.67 11.88 -5.17
CA VAL A 533 12.11 11.54 -6.49
C VAL A 533 12.33 12.72 -7.42
N LEU A 534 12.93 12.45 -8.59
CA LEU A 534 13.18 13.44 -9.63
C LEU A 534 12.11 13.38 -10.71
N SER A 535 11.73 14.54 -11.23
CA SER A 535 10.77 14.62 -12.33
C SER A 535 11.30 13.94 -13.61
N PRO A 536 10.42 13.52 -14.53
CA PRO A 536 10.83 12.94 -15.82
C PRO A 536 11.78 13.87 -16.62
N ALA A 537 11.53 15.18 -16.59
CA ALA A 537 12.36 16.16 -17.29
C ALA A 537 13.78 16.27 -16.71
N VAL A 538 13.90 16.24 -15.39
CA VAL A 538 15.22 16.20 -14.73
C VAL A 538 15.92 14.89 -15.00
N THR A 539 15.21 13.78 -14.93
CA THR A 539 15.73 12.44 -15.22
C THR A 539 16.28 12.37 -16.64
N GLU A 540 15.55 12.84 -17.64
CA GLU A 540 16.03 12.88 -19.03
C GLU A 540 17.32 13.71 -19.19
N ARG A 541 17.42 14.86 -18.51
CA ARG A 541 18.65 15.67 -18.53
C ARG A 541 19.84 14.93 -17.94
N LEU A 542 19.67 14.23 -16.82
CA LEU A 542 20.72 13.44 -16.19
C LEU A 542 21.15 12.26 -17.07
N LEU A 543 20.19 11.55 -17.65
CA LEU A 543 20.46 10.46 -18.60
C LEU A 543 21.17 10.97 -19.87
N THR A 544 20.78 12.14 -20.37
CA THR A 544 21.49 12.78 -21.52
C THR A 544 22.94 13.07 -21.17
N LYS A 545 23.22 13.59 -19.98
CA LYS A 545 24.57 13.85 -19.50
C LYS A 545 25.39 12.57 -19.37
N ARG A 546 24.80 11.47 -18.95
CA ARG A 546 25.48 10.19 -18.70
C ARG A 546 25.69 9.37 -19.97
N HIS A 547 24.66 9.25 -20.84
CA HIS A 547 24.63 8.34 -21.97
C HIS A 547 24.78 9.05 -23.33
N GLY A 548 24.71 10.38 -23.34
CA GLY A 548 24.83 11.20 -24.56
C GLY A 548 23.52 11.35 -25.35
N ALA A 549 23.47 12.40 -26.16
CA ALA A 549 22.25 12.75 -26.91
C ALA A 549 21.84 11.71 -27.96
N ALA A 550 22.78 10.92 -28.49
CA ALA A 550 22.48 9.88 -29.48
C ALA A 550 21.70 8.73 -28.85
N ALA A 551 22.09 8.26 -27.64
CA ALA A 551 21.39 7.22 -26.88
C ALA A 551 19.97 7.67 -26.52
N ILE A 552 19.81 8.94 -26.11
CA ILE A 552 18.47 9.49 -25.76
C ILE A 552 17.57 9.60 -27.00
N ARG A 553 18.09 9.96 -28.18
CA ARG A 553 17.28 9.94 -29.42
C ARG A 553 16.82 8.52 -29.76
N ALA A 554 17.72 7.54 -29.70
CA ALA A 554 17.38 6.15 -29.95
C ALA A 554 16.36 5.59 -28.94
N TRP A 555 16.50 5.95 -27.67
CA TRP A 555 15.50 5.62 -26.64
C TRP A 555 14.14 6.22 -26.94
N LYS A 556 14.07 7.51 -27.30
CA LYS A 556 12.80 8.16 -27.65
C LYS A 556 12.05 7.45 -28.77
N THR A 557 12.77 6.97 -29.79
CA THR A 557 12.15 6.20 -30.88
C THR A 557 11.61 4.85 -30.38
N ARG A 558 12.35 4.12 -29.56
CA ARG A 558 11.88 2.84 -28.99
C ARG A 558 10.72 3.02 -28.03
N ARG A 559 10.71 4.11 -27.26
CA ARG A 559 9.67 4.42 -26.30
C ARG A 559 8.29 4.62 -26.92
N GLU A 560 8.19 5.00 -28.19
CA GLU A 560 6.89 5.25 -28.84
C GLU A 560 6.00 4.00 -28.80
N SER A 561 6.50 2.84 -29.21
CA SER A 561 5.74 1.59 -29.17
C SER A 561 5.39 1.13 -27.74
N VAL A 562 6.30 1.37 -26.79
CA VAL A 562 6.04 1.07 -25.37
C VAL A 562 4.90 1.94 -24.82
N ARG A 563 4.87 3.22 -25.19
CA ARG A 563 3.78 4.13 -24.82
C ARG A 563 2.44 3.76 -25.46
N GLU A 564 2.46 3.33 -26.71
CA GLU A 564 1.26 2.83 -27.38
C GLU A 564 0.67 1.60 -26.64
N ASN A 565 1.51 0.64 -26.29
CA ASN A 565 1.10 -0.52 -25.52
C ASN A 565 0.58 -0.14 -24.13
N ALA A 566 1.26 0.77 -23.43
CA ALA A 566 0.81 1.29 -22.15
C ALA A 566 -0.54 2.00 -22.25
N ALA A 567 -0.73 2.83 -23.28
CA ALA A 567 -1.97 3.54 -23.52
C ALA A 567 -3.14 2.58 -23.81
N ALA A 568 -2.92 1.54 -24.61
CA ALA A 568 -3.91 0.51 -24.90
C ALA A 568 -4.32 -0.26 -23.63
N TYR A 569 -3.35 -0.62 -22.77
CA TYR A 569 -3.63 -1.22 -21.48
C TYR A 569 -4.46 -0.29 -20.58
N LEU A 570 -4.07 0.97 -20.47
CA LEU A 570 -4.75 1.95 -19.62
C LEU A 570 -6.16 2.23 -20.08
N GLU A 571 -6.40 2.33 -21.39
CA GLU A 571 -7.73 2.50 -21.97
C GLU A 571 -8.64 1.31 -21.64
N HIS A 572 -8.12 0.08 -21.76
CA HIS A 572 -8.85 -1.14 -21.41
C HIS A 572 -9.20 -1.18 -19.90
N ALA A 573 -8.23 -0.80 -19.07
CA ALA A 573 -8.41 -0.73 -17.63
C ALA A 573 -9.39 0.39 -17.21
N ASP A 574 -9.39 1.55 -17.87
CA ASP A 574 -10.35 2.63 -17.63
C ASP A 574 -11.79 2.27 -18.03
N GLN A 575 -11.96 1.21 -18.84
CA GLN A 575 -13.24 0.59 -19.16
C GLN A 575 -13.65 -0.51 -18.17
N GLY A 576 -12.88 -0.75 -17.10
CA GLY A 576 -13.17 -1.76 -16.09
C GLY A 576 -12.73 -3.19 -16.48
N HIS A 577 -11.95 -3.33 -17.54
CA HIS A 577 -11.43 -4.62 -17.98
C HIS A 577 -10.06 -4.87 -17.35
N TYR A 578 -10.02 -5.77 -16.37
CA TYR A 578 -8.81 -6.17 -15.66
C TYR A 578 -8.55 -7.65 -15.84
N ALA A 579 -7.33 -8.01 -16.22
CA ALA A 579 -6.87 -9.38 -16.29
C ALA A 579 -5.54 -9.51 -15.51
N PRO A 580 -5.59 -9.64 -14.18
CA PRO A 580 -4.39 -9.82 -13.39
C PRO A 580 -3.62 -11.06 -13.84
N ARG A 581 -2.30 -10.90 -13.96
CA ARG A 581 -1.41 -12.01 -14.24
C ARG A 581 -1.35 -12.92 -13.02
N TYR A 582 -1.77 -14.15 -13.20
CA TYR A 582 -1.71 -15.17 -12.14
C TYR A 582 -1.52 -16.55 -12.77
N GLN A 583 -0.33 -17.13 -12.62
CA GLN A 583 0.07 -18.41 -13.19
C GLN A 583 0.24 -19.42 -12.06
N PHE A 584 -0.70 -20.32 -11.91
CA PHE A 584 -0.66 -21.36 -10.88
C PHE A 584 -0.46 -22.75 -11.51
N GLY A 585 0.68 -23.37 -11.20
CA GLY A 585 1.03 -24.70 -11.74
C GLY A 585 1.42 -24.70 -13.22
N GLU A 586 1.68 -23.52 -13.80
CA GLU A 586 2.13 -23.34 -15.17
C GLU A 586 3.64 -23.08 -15.22
N ALA A 587 4.33 -23.60 -16.23
CA ALA A 587 5.77 -23.40 -16.44
C ALA A 587 6.64 -23.71 -15.21
N VAL A 588 6.24 -24.69 -14.41
CA VAL A 588 7.01 -25.17 -13.26
C VAL A 588 8.20 -25.97 -13.80
N LEU A 589 9.40 -25.58 -13.40
CA LEU A 589 10.65 -26.26 -13.76
C LEU A 589 11.11 -27.13 -12.60
N GLU A 590 11.61 -28.33 -12.92
CA GLU A 590 12.19 -29.24 -11.96
C GLU A 590 13.71 -29.37 -12.14
N GLY A 591 14.43 -29.76 -11.09
CA GLY A 591 15.89 -29.90 -11.11
C GLY A 591 16.48 -30.67 -12.29
N PRO A 592 15.87 -31.77 -12.76
CA PRO A 592 16.36 -32.52 -13.92
C PRO A 592 16.32 -31.77 -15.26
N GLU A 593 15.55 -30.72 -15.36
CA GLU A 593 15.47 -29.88 -16.58
C GLU A 593 16.60 -28.86 -16.67
N LEU A 594 17.35 -28.65 -15.59
CA LEU A 594 18.44 -27.69 -15.53
C LEU A 594 19.72 -28.27 -16.16
N ASN A 595 20.46 -27.44 -16.93
CA ASN A 595 21.81 -27.79 -17.37
C ASN A 595 22.82 -27.08 -16.46
N ILE A 596 23.41 -27.86 -15.53
CA ILE A 596 24.31 -27.35 -14.48
C ILE A 596 25.77 -27.63 -14.90
N GLN A 597 26.56 -26.57 -14.95
CA GLN A 597 28.00 -26.58 -15.20
C GLN A 597 28.74 -26.00 -14.00
N ALA A 598 30.06 -26.10 -13.97
CA ALA A 598 30.85 -25.61 -12.83
C ALA A 598 30.78 -24.08 -12.64
N ASP A 599 30.59 -23.32 -13.73
CA ASP A 599 30.62 -21.89 -13.79
C ASP A 599 29.24 -21.23 -14.05
N ARG A 600 28.24 -22.05 -14.44
CA ARG A 600 26.91 -21.54 -14.82
C ARG A 600 25.80 -22.57 -14.73
N ILE A 601 24.54 -22.05 -14.68
CA ILE A 601 23.33 -22.87 -14.79
C ILE A 601 22.46 -22.32 -15.93
N HIS A 602 22.13 -23.16 -16.91
CA HIS A 602 21.13 -22.86 -17.92
C HIS A 602 19.76 -23.31 -17.48
N ILE A 603 18.81 -22.38 -17.52
CA ILE A 603 17.40 -22.59 -17.12
C ILE A 603 16.53 -22.52 -18.39
N PRO A 604 15.68 -23.53 -18.67
CA PRO A 604 14.78 -23.50 -19.80
C PRO A 604 13.91 -22.23 -19.84
N GLY A 605 13.73 -21.63 -21.02
CA GLY A 605 12.94 -20.43 -21.22
C GLY A 605 13.68 -19.10 -20.95
N TYR A 606 14.99 -19.15 -20.72
CA TYR A 606 15.87 -17.97 -20.66
C TYR A 606 16.99 -18.06 -21.68
N ASP A 607 17.31 -16.94 -22.32
CA ASP A 607 18.39 -16.84 -23.30
C ASP A 607 19.77 -16.78 -22.64
N GLN A 608 19.82 -16.31 -21.41
CA GLN A 608 21.03 -16.16 -20.61
C GLN A 608 21.10 -17.21 -19.50
N ALA A 609 22.33 -17.55 -19.09
CA ALA A 609 22.57 -18.46 -17.97
C ALA A 609 22.77 -17.67 -16.66
N VAL A 610 22.47 -18.29 -15.54
CA VAL A 610 22.91 -17.81 -14.22
C VAL A 610 24.39 -18.06 -14.07
N SER A 611 25.19 -17.04 -13.81
CA SER A 611 26.61 -17.18 -13.48
C SER A 611 26.77 -17.70 -12.05
N LEU A 612 27.65 -18.68 -11.86
CA LEU A 612 28.06 -19.18 -10.55
C LEU A 612 29.37 -18.55 -10.07
N GLU A 613 29.98 -17.72 -10.90
CA GLU A 613 31.16 -16.95 -10.51
C GLU A 613 30.75 -15.86 -9.51
N SER A 614 31.52 -15.72 -8.46
CA SER A 614 31.35 -14.68 -7.44
C SER A 614 32.66 -13.90 -7.26
N ASP A 615 32.52 -12.59 -7.03
CA ASP A 615 33.65 -11.77 -6.66
C ASP A 615 34.29 -12.30 -5.37
N ASN A 616 35.61 -12.51 -5.40
CA ASN A 616 36.38 -12.90 -4.24
C ASN A 616 37.31 -11.74 -3.80
N PRO A 617 36.89 -10.92 -2.83
CA PRO A 617 37.68 -9.76 -2.38
C PRO A 617 38.96 -10.15 -1.63
N PHE A 618 39.11 -11.42 -1.26
CA PHE A 618 40.26 -11.89 -0.48
C PHE A 618 41.33 -12.60 -1.34
N GLY A 619 41.09 -12.82 -2.63
CA GLY A 619 41.94 -13.66 -3.50
C GLY A 619 41.77 -15.15 -3.20
N ARG A 620 42.48 -15.97 -3.95
CA ARG A 620 42.52 -17.44 -3.70
C ARG A 620 43.59 -17.75 -2.66
N LEU A 621 43.25 -18.58 -1.68
CA LEU A 621 44.21 -19.04 -0.65
C LEU A 621 45.36 -19.89 -1.21
N ASP A 622 45.10 -20.55 -2.37
CA ASP A 622 46.10 -21.37 -3.08
C ASP A 622 47.03 -20.52 -3.98
N ASP A 623 46.70 -19.23 -4.26
CA ASP A 623 47.57 -18.31 -4.97
C ASP A 623 48.61 -17.64 -4.04
N GLU A 624 48.53 -17.82 -2.72
CA GLU A 624 49.60 -17.44 -1.81
C GLU A 624 50.80 -18.36 -2.03
N GLU A 625 51.73 -17.97 -2.87
CA GLU A 625 53.10 -18.35 -2.67
C GLU A 625 53.47 -17.91 -1.23
N LEU A 626 53.59 -18.91 -0.36
CA LEU A 626 54.29 -18.77 0.91
C LEU A 626 55.73 -18.37 0.59
N THR A 627 55.97 -17.12 0.21
CA THR A 627 57.28 -16.54 0.22
C THR A 627 57.62 -16.32 1.70
N SER A 628 58.22 -17.37 2.25
CA SER A 628 58.89 -17.41 3.54
C SER A 628 59.87 -16.29 3.73
#